data_d8509e7d55f340468175aa40ca5cc7fb
#
_entry.id   d8509e7d55f340468175aa40ca5cc7fb
#
_cell.length_a   1.000
_cell.length_b   1.000
_cell.length_c   1.000
_cell.angle_alpha   90.00
_cell.angle_beta   90.00
_cell.angle_gamma   90.00
#
_symmetry.space_group_name_H-M   'P 1'
#
loop_
_entity.id
_entity.type
_entity.pdbx_description
1 polymer ?
#
loop_
_entity_poly.entity_id
_entity_poly.type
_entity_poly.pdbx_seq_one_letter_code
_entity_poly.pdbx_strand_id
1 'polypeptide(L)'
;MEAYRNPIILGFVALYMLLCIGVGIWALRRTKSTHDFFMAGRDLGVMVTAFAVFSSTLSGFGFVGGPGLVYKLGMSSVWMFVCIIMGYNISFFLLAKRLRLLAELGSCISLPDVVALRYGKESTRLLTAVAIILGVLGYLATQILAMAVVLKDILIETEFMSSISLEACVLISCSILVFYSVTGGIVASVYSDLIQGGVMVIAATLVFITVVYTFDNGFAEISRTIQEHDPQAIGPWGTLGMIGCLSWFFVFGLGGAGQPHVITKMMMYKKVSDAKYILPISGVGYLFSALLWVGIGLAMRALVLQGVQPELSSPDMAASQFLQNYAHPVLAGVVFAGLFAAIMSTADAFLNIGTAAVMHDIPKAIGKTINKELLWARVTTVLITIVSAVFALYSGDLVAILGAFGWGTFAAAIVPTVAIGFNWKRANWMAANAAIITSLSINFWLKVFKIGLPYGIDIGAFSLFISLFVFITISFMTSSDKINPDVEAVMDL
;
A
#
# COMPACT_ATOMS: atom_id res chain seq x y z
N MET A 1 33.66 -14.27 6.16
CA MET A 1 32.33 -14.03 5.55
C MET A 1 31.95 -12.55 5.66
N GLU A 2 32.35 -11.83 6.70
CA GLU A 2 32.02 -10.40 6.83
C GLU A 2 32.58 -9.54 5.71
N ALA A 3 33.82 -9.79 5.26
CA ALA A 3 34.42 -9.05 4.14
C ALA A 3 33.63 -9.17 2.81
N TYR A 4 32.79 -10.19 2.67
CA TYR A 4 31.95 -10.40 1.48
C TYR A 4 30.46 -10.11 1.71
N ARG A 5 30.09 -9.57 2.89
CA ARG A 5 28.68 -9.31 3.27
C ARG A 5 27.98 -8.40 2.24
N ASN A 6 28.53 -7.23 2.00
CA ASN A 6 27.93 -6.25 1.09
C ASN A 6 27.90 -6.72 -0.38
N PRO A 7 28.96 -7.33 -0.94
CA PRO A 7 28.88 -7.97 -2.25
C PRO A 7 27.80 -9.05 -2.37
N ILE A 8 27.58 -9.86 -1.33
CA ILE A 8 26.52 -10.88 -1.33
C ILE A 8 25.14 -10.22 -1.36
N ILE A 9 24.88 -9.25 -0.48
CA ILE A 9 23.60 -8.52 -0.43
C ILE A 9 23.31 -7.85 -1.77
N LEU A 10 24.28 -7.09 -2.30
CA LEU A 10 24.14 -6.42 -3.60
C LEU A 10 23.94 -7.41 -4.73
N GLY A 11 24.60 -8.58 -4.69
CA GLY A 11 24.41 -9.65 -5.67
C GLY A 11 22.97 -10.16 -5.71
N PHE A 12 22.33 -10.39 -4.56
CA PHE A 12 20.93 -10.80 -4.48
C PHE A 12 19.97 -9.69 -4.96
N VAL A 13 20.20 -8.44 -4.57
CA VAL A 13 19.42 -7.29 -5.03
C VAL A 13 19.55 -7.11 -6.55
N ALA A 14 20.77 -7.14 -7.08
CA ALA A 14 21.03 -7.03 -8.51
C ALA A 14 20.38 -8.19 -9.30
N LEU A 15 20.48 -9.42 -8.79
CA LEU A 15 19.84 -10.58 -9.40
C LEU A 15 18.33 -10.39 -9.46
N TYR A 16 17.71 -9.92 -8.36
CA TYR A 16 16.29 -9.62 -8.32
C TYR A 16 15.91 -8.53 -9.35
N MET A 17 16.68 -7.45 -9.43
CA MET A 17 16.43 -6.38 -10.41
C MET A 17 16.52 -6.89 -11.87
N LEU A 18 17.49 -7.77 -12.16
CA LEU A 18 17.60 -8.42 -13.46
C LEU A 18 16.41 -9.34 -13.76
N LEU A 19 15.91 -10.05 -12.77
CA LEU A 19 14.69 -10.86 -12.90
C LEU A 19 13.48 -9.98 -13.21
N CYS A 20 13.30 -8.83 -12.55
CA CYS A 20 12.23 -7.88 -12.85
C CYS A 20 12.31 -7.36 -14.30
N ILE A 21 13.51 -7.02 -14.77
CA ILE A 21 13.73 -6.61 -16.16
C ILE A 21 13.32 -7.74 -17.12
N GLY A 22 13.71 -8.98 -16.82
CA GLY A 22 13.35 -10.16 -17.60
C GLY A 22 11.83 -10.40 -17.66
N VAL A 23 11.14 -10.29 -16.52
CA VAL A 23 9.67 -10.39 -16.44
C VAL A 23 9.01 -9.27 -17.23
N GLY A 24 9.51 -8.03 -17.13
CA GLY A 24 9.02 -6.90 -17.91
C GLY A 24 9.11 -7.15 -19.43
N ILE A 25 10.24 -7.64 -19.91
CA ILE A 25 10.44 -7.98 -21.34
C ILE A 25 9.50 -9.13 -21.77
N TRP A 26 9.31 -10.14 -20.90
CA TRP A 26 8.39 -11.25 -21.18
C TRP A 26 6.94 -10.75 -21.28
N ALA A 27 6.51 -9.91 -20.36
CA ALA A 27 5.16 -9.37 -20.31
C ALA A 27 4.85 -8.43 -21.47
N LEU A 28 5.85 -7.65 -21.94
CA LEU A 28 5.71 -6.78 -23.10
C LEU A 28 5.22 -7.55 -24.35
N ARG A 29 5.61 -8.81 -24.49
CA ARG A 29 5.20 -9.67 -25.61
C ARG A 29 3.75 -10.17 -25.47
N ARG A 30 3.17 -10.15 -24.26
CA ARG A 30 1.82 -10.65 -23.96
C ARG A 30 0.78 -9.55 -23.85
N THR A 31 1.16 -8.36 -23.44
CA THR A 31 0.25 -7.21 -23.28
C THR A 31 0.01 -6.53 -24.63
N LYS A 32 -1.09 -6.87 -25.29
CA LYS A 32 -1.43 -6.39 -26.63
C LYS A 32 -2.58 -5.39 -26.67
N SER A 33 -3.42 -5.37 -25.62
CA SER A 33 -4.59 -4.50 -25.53
C SER A 33 -4.60 -3.69 -24.23
N THR A 34 -5.38 -2.62 -24.21
CA THR A 34 -5.63 -1.83 -22.99
C THR A 34 -6.31 -2.67 -21.90
N HIS A 35 -7.20 -3.58 -22.31
CA HIS A 35 -7.86 -4.50 -21.37
C HIS A 35 -6.88 -5.48 -20.71
N ASP A 36 -5.91 -6.00 -21.46
CA ASP A 36 -4.84 -6.84 -20.88
C ASP A 36 -3.98 -6.04 -19.93
N PHE A 37 -3.68 -4.77 -20.31
CA PHE A 37 -2.83 -3.89 -19.51
C PHE A 37 -3.45 -3.54 -18.17
N PHE A 38 -4.78 -3.35 -18.06
CA PHE A 38 -5.44 -2.90 -16.82
C PHE A 38 -6.15 -3.99 -16.00
N MET A 39 -6.64 -5.09 -16.62
CA MET A 39 -7.56 -6.05 -15.97
C MET A 39 -7.17 -7.52 -16.03
N ALA A 40 -6.04 -7.87 -16.64
CA ALA A 40 -5.57 -9.28 -16.77
C ALA A 40 -6.67 -10.28 -17.21
N GLY A 41 -7.64 -9.87 -18.02
CA GLY A 41 -8.70 -10.72 -18.55
C GLY A 41 -9.76 -11.24 -17.55
N ARG A 42 -9.72 -10.86 -16.27
CA ARG A 42 -10.61 -11.34 -15.18
C ARG A 42 -10.58 -12.87 -14.99
N ASP A 43 -9.44 -13.51 -15.21
CA ASP A 43 -9.31 -14.98 -15.14
C ASP A 43 -8.28 -15.41 -14.07
N LEU A 44 -8.13 -14.61 -13.00
CA LEU A 44 -7.15 -14.90 -11.97
C LEU A 44 -7.64 -16.00 -11.02
N GLY A 45 -6.79 -17.01 -10.83
CA GLY A 45 -7.03 -18.09 -9.87
C GLY A 45 -6.88 -17.64 -8.42
N VAL A 46 -7.41 -18.44 -7.49
CA VAL A 46 -7.42 -18.17 -6.04
C VAL A 46 -6.05 -17.80 -5.50
N MET A 47 -5.03 -18.64 -5.74
CA MET A 47 -3.68 -18.40 -5.21
C MET A 47 -3.06 -17.11 -5.76
N VAL A 48 -3.16 -16.91 -7.07
CA VAL A 48 -2.63 -15.70 -7.73
C VAL A 48 -3.29 -14.45 -7.16
N THR A 49 -4.62 -14.44 -7.02
CA THR A 49 -5.34 -13.30 -6.46
C THR A 49 -5.01 -13.08 -4.99
N ALA A 50 -4.94 -14.14 -4.18
CA ALA A 50 -4.64 -14.03 -2.76
C ALA A 50 -3.24 -13.46 -2.51
N PHE A 51 -2.25 -13.95 -3.24
CA PHE A 51 -0.88 -13.45 -3.14
C PHE A 51 -0.76 -12.05 -3.74
N ALA A 52 -1.50 -11.73 -4.80
CA ALA A 52 -1.53 -10.38 -5.35
C ALA A 52 -2.16 -9.36 -4.37
N VAL A 53 -3.25 -9.71 -3.68
CA VAL A 53 -3.84 -8.88 -2.61
C VAL A 53 -2.83 -8.71 -1.47
N PHE A 54 -2.24 -9.79 -1.01
CA PHE A 54 -1.28 -9.79 0.08
C PHE A 54 -0.01 -8.99 -0.26
N SER A 55 0.67 -9.30 -1.37
CA SER A 55 1.95 -8.68 -1.73
C SER A 55 1.83 -7.19 -2.03
N SER A 56 0.76 -6.76 -2.71
CA SER A 56 0.55 -5.35 -3.02
C SER A 56 0.21 -4.49 -1.81
N THR A 57 -0.13 -5.11 -0.70
CA THR A 57 -0.38 -4.38 0.55
C THR A 57 0.82 -4.40 1.48
N LEU A 58 1.65 -5.44 1.38
CA LEU A 58 2.94 -5.53 2.03
C LEU A 58 3.99 -4.80 1.21
N SER A 59 4.00 -3.51 1.38
CA SER A 59 4.74 -2.55 0.59
C SER A 59 6.00 -2.06 1.32
N GLY A 60 6.67 -1.06 0.77
CA GLY A 60 7.68 -0.30 1.49
C GLY A 60 7.16 0.30 2.79
N PHE A 61 5.87 0.66 2.84
CA PHE A 61 5.20 0.99 4.10
C PHE A 61 5.33 -0.15 5.13
N GLY A 62 5.11 -1.40 4.70
CA GLY A 62 5.20 -2.56 5.57
C GLY A 62 6.63 -2.93 5.95
N PHE A 63 7.51 -3.07 5.00
CA PHE A 63 8.85 -3.61 5.23
C PHE A 63 9.87 -2.60 5.78
N VAL A 64 9.71 -1.32 5.48
CA VAL A 64 10.59 -0.23 5.95
C VAL A 64 9.91 0.59 7.03
N GLY A 65 8.74 1.12 6.73
CA GLY A 65 8.01 1.98 7.63
C GLY A 65 7.49 1.26 8.88
N GLY A 66 7.06 0.01 8.76
CA GLY A 66 6.53 -0.78 9.88
C GLY A 66 7.54 -1.00 11.00
N PRO A 67 8.71 -1.61 10.73
CA PRO A 67 9.77 -1.73 11.72
C PRO A 67 10.20 -0.38 12.30
N GLY A 68 10.30 0.65 11.47
CA GLY A 68 10.61 2.02 11.90
C GLY A 68 9.57 2.60 12.86
N LEU A 69 8.28 2.37 12.61
CA LEU A 69 7.23 2.79 13.53
C LEU A 69 7.28 2.02 14.85
N VAL A 70 7.52 0.71 14.82
CA VAL A 70 7.66 -0.09 16.05
C VAL A 70 8.89 0.37 16.85
N TYR A 71 10.01 0.63 16.16
CA TYR A 71 11.19 1.24 16.80
C TYR A 71 10.85 2.57 17.46
N LYS A 72 10.09 3.44 16.81
CA LYS A 72 9.75 4.79 17.28
C LYS A 72 8.64 4.80 18.32
N LEU A 73 7.55 4.04 18.12
CA LEU A 73 6.32 4.13 18.91
C LEU A 73 6.03 2.88 19.77
N GLY A 74 6.90 1.85 19.68
CA GLY A 74 6.69 0.60 20.39
C GLY A 74 5.40 -0.10 19.99
N MET A 75 4.69 -0.64 20.99
CA MET A 75 3.48 -1.45 20.78
C MET A 75 2.29 -0.70 20.18
N SER A 76 2.30 0.64 20.15
CA SER A 76 1.29 1.40 19.40
C SER A 76 1.17 0.91 17.93
N SER A 77 2.30 0.60 17.31
CA SER A 77 2.35 0.20 15.90
C SER A 77 1.73 -1.17 15.64
N VAL A 78 1.61 -2.02 16.65
CA VAL A 78 0.91 -3.31 16.55
C VAL A 78 -0.58 -3.10 16.29
N TRP A 79 -1.17 -2.06 16.89
CA TRP A 79 -2.58 -1.71 16.62
C TRP A 79 -2.82 -1.37 15.16
N MET A 80 -1.92 -0.61 14.53
CA MET A 80 -2.03 -0.32 13.09
C MET A 80 -2.09 -1.62 12.29
N PHE A 81 -1.21 -2.57 12.58
CA PHE A 81 -1.16 -3.84 11.89
C PHE A 81 -2.44 -4.67 12.07
N VAL A 82 -2.93 -4.78 13.30
CA VAL A 82 -4.20 -5.47 13.62
C VAL A 82 -5.36 -4.82 12.87
N CYS A 83 -5.41 -3.49 12.85
CA CYS A 83 -6.44 -2.74 12.11
C CYS A 83 -6.40 -3.00 10.60
N ILE A 84 -5.21 -3.12 9.99
CA ILE A 84 -5.07 -3.47 8.58
C ILE A 84 -5.69 -4.85 8.29
N ILE A 85 -5.39 -5.86 9.11
CA ILE A 85 -5.99 -7.21 8.95
C ILE A 85 -7.52 -7.14 9.07
N MET A 86 -8.04 -6.40 10.05
CA MET A 86 -9.49 -6.19 10.18
C MET A 86 -10.08 -5.50 8.95
N GLY A 87 -9.36 -4.52 8.39
CA GLY A 87 -9.76 -3.79 7.19
C GLY A 87 -9.95 -4.69 5.97
N TYR A 88 -9.11 -5.71 5.79
CA TYR A 88 -9.30 -6.68 4.71
C TYR A 88 -10.56 -7.53 4.91
N ASN A 89 -10.81 -7.98 6.13
CA ASN A 89 -12.02 -8.74 6.43
C ASN A 89 -13.27 -7.89 6.14
N ILE A 90 -13.29 -6.63 6.58
CA ILE A 90 -14.38 -5.68 6.30
C ILE A 90 -14.54 -5.46 4.80
N SER A 91 -13.44 -5.24 4.08
CA SER A 91 -13.44 -5.00 2.63
C SER A 91 -14.01 -6.18 1.85
N PHE A 92 -13.53 -7.39 2.13
CA PHE A 92 -14.01 -8.60 1.46
C PHE A 92 -15.47 -8.89 1.77
N PHE A 93 -15.89 -8.73 3.02
CA PHE A 93 -17.27 -8.94 3.43
C PHE A 93 -18.22 -7.96 2.74
N LEU A 94 -17.87 -6.68 2.72
CA LEU A 94 -18.74 -5.64 2.15
C LEU A 94 -18.72 -5.61 0.61
N LEU A 95 -17.57 -5.91 -0.01
CA LEU A 95 -17.33 -5.50 -1.40
C LEU A 95 -17.01 -6.65 -2.36
N ALA A 96 -16.35 -7.73 -1.93
CA ALA A 96 -15.78 -8.70 -2.87
C ALA A 96 -16.80 -9.26 -3.86
N LYS A 97 -17.95 -9.73 -3.38
CA LYS A 97 -19.00 -10.29 -4.23
C LYS A 97 -19.64 -9.23 -5.14
N ARG A 98 -19.98 -8.08 -4.55
CA ARG A 98 -20.65 -6.99 -5.26
C ARG A 98 -19.77 -6.38 -6.34
N LEU A 99 -18.52 -6.07 -6.01
CA LEU A 99 -17.59 -5.50 -6.98
C LEU A 99 -17.31 -6.43 -8.15
N ARG A 100 -17.15 -7.73 -7.88
CA ARG A 100 -16.91 -8.70 -8.96
C ARG A 100 -18.10 -8.76 -9.93
N LEU A 101 -19.33 -8.77 -9.40
CA LEU A 101 -20.54 -8.84 -10.21
C LEU A 101 -20.82 -7.51 -10.94
N LEU A 102 -20.68 -6.36 -10.28
CA LEU A 102 -20.85 -5.06 -10.92
C LEU A 102 -19.81 -4.82 -12.02
N ALA A 103 -18.57 -5.23 -11.79
CA ALA A 103 -17.52 -5.12 -12.78
C ALA A 103 -17.80 -5.99 -14.03
N GLU A 104 -18.41 -7.16 -13.85
CA GLU A 104 -18.82 -8.02 -14.96
C GLU A 104 -20.02 -7.41 -15.69
N LEU A 105 -21.06 -7.00 -14.96
CA LEU A 105 -22.28 -6.38 -15.50
C LEU A 105 -21.97 -5.16 -16.37
N GLY A 106 -21.12 -4.25 -15.89
CA GLY A 106 -20.77 -3.01 -16.61
C GLY A 106 -19.55 -3.14 -17.52
N SER A 107 -18.95 -4.32 -17.66
CA SER A 107 -17.65 -4.50 -18.34
C SER A 107 -16.60 -3.49 -17.87
N CYS A 108 -16.63 -3.15 -16.57
CA CYS A 108 -15.80 -2.10 -15.97
C CYS A 108 -14.33 -2.50 -15.94
N ILE A 109 -13.42 -1.60 -16.28
CA ILE A 109 -11.97 -1.81 -16.23
C ILE A 109 -11.27 -1.05 -15.10
N SER A 110 -12.03 -0.26 -14.33
CA SER A 110 -11.53 0.55 -13.23
C SER A 110 -12.56 0.67 -12.10
N LEU A 111 -12.11 1.10 -10.93
CA LEU A 111 -13.03 1.42 -9.83
C LEU A 111 -13.95 2.60 -10.15
N PRO A 112 -13.50 3.72 -10.75
CA PRO A 112 -14.37 4.81 -11.18
C PRO A 112 -15.47 4.36 -12.16
N ASP A 113 -15.21 3.37 -13.02
CA ASP A 113 -16.23 2.77 -13.88
C ASP A 113 -17.37 2.16 -13.07
N VAL A 114 -17.04 1.35 -12.04
CA VAL A 114 -18.03 0.70 -11.18
C VAL A 114 -18.80 1.74 -10.35
N VAL A 115 -18.14 2.80 -9.89
CA VAL A 115 -18.76 3.91 -9.18
C VAL A 115 -19.76 4.65 -10.09
N ALA A 116 -19.36 4.95 -11.32
CA ALA A 116 -20.26 5.57 -12.29
C ALA A 116 -21.45 4.67 -12.64
N LEU A 117 -21.24 3.37 -12.75
CA LEU A 117 -22.33 2.39 -12.96
C LEU A 117 -23.34 2.42 -11.79
N ARG A 118 -22.83 2.49 -10.53
CA ARG A 118 -23.68 2.54 -9.34
C ARG A 118 -24.49 3.82 -9.22
N TYR A 119 -23.89 4.98 -9.48
CA TYR A 119 -24.53 6.28 -9.27
C TYR A 119 -25.15 6.88 -10.54
N GLY A 120 -24.89 6.31 -11.72
CA GLY A 120 -25.42 6.79 -13.00
C GLY A 120 -24.93 8.19 -13.38
N LYS A 121 -23.75 8.65 -12.88
CA LYS A 121 -23.23 10.00 -13.09
C LYS A 121 -21.73 10.03 -13.39
N GLU A 122 -21.36 10.72 -14.48
CA GLU A 122 -19.97 10.88 -14.88
C GLU A 122 -19.18 11.82 -13.94
N SER A 123 -19.85 12.74 -13.24
CA SER A 123 -19.19 13.56 -12.21
C SER A 123 -18.64 12.72 -11.06
N THR A 124 -19.31 11.64 -10.68
CA THR A 124 -18.83 10.72 -9.63
C THR A 124 -17.64 9.90 -10.13
N ARG A 125 -17.63 9.50 -11.43
CA ARG A 125 -16.45 8.92 -12.07
C ARG A 125 -15.24 9.85 -11.97
N LEU A 126 -15.43 11.11 -12.40
CA LEU A 126 -14.38 12.11 -12.44
C LEU A 126 -13.77 12.35 -11.04
N LEU A 127 -14.62 12.57 -10.06
CA LEU A 127 -14.15 12.84 -8.69
C LEU A 127 -13.48 11.61 -8.06
N THR A 128 -13.98 10.41 -8.31
CA THR A 128 -13.33 9.18 -7.85
C THR A 128 -11.96 9.01 -8.53
N ALA A 129 -11.84 9.29 -9.82
CA ALA A 129 -10.57 9.25 -10.53
C ALA A 129 -9.56 10.28 -9.98
N VAL A 130 -10.01 11.51 -9.68
CA VAL A 130 -9.18 12.54 -9.05
C VAL A 130 -8.72 12.09 -7.65
N ALA A 131 -9.61 11.53 -6.84
CA ALA A 131 -9.26 11.01 -5.51
C ALA A 131 -8.20 9.89 -5.61
N ILE A 132 -8.35 9.00 -6.59
CA ILE A 132 -7.37 7.93 -6.86
C ILE A 132 -6.01 8.52 -7.23
N ILE A 133 -5.94 9.49 -8.16
CA ILE A 133 -4.68 10.10 -8.57
C ILE A 133 -3.97 10.75 -7.37
N LEU A 134 -4.69 11.54 -6.58
CA LEU A 134 -4.12 12.23 -5.43
C LEU A 134 -3.60 11.25 -4.36
N GLY A 135 -4.36 10.21 -4.05
CA GLY A 135 -3.92 9.17 -3.12
C GLY A 135 -2.75 8.35 -3.67
N VAL A 136 -2.75 8.05 -4.99
CA VAL A 136 -1.64 7.36 -5.68
C VAL A 136 -0.35 8.17 -5.57
N LEU A 137 -0.38 9.48 -5.79
CA LEU A 137 0.82 10.31 -5.67
C LEU A 137 1.45 10.20 -4.28
N GLY A 138 0.64 10.27 -3.20
CA GLY A 138 1.11 10.11 -1.83
C GLY A 138 1.66 8.72 -1.53
N TYR A 139 0.92 7.68 -1.91
CA TYR A 139 1.32 6.31 -1.59
C TYR A 139 2.48 5.81 -2.46
N LEU A 140 2.53 6.21 -3.73
CA LEU A 140 3.65 5.89 -4.63
C LEU A 140 4.94 6.60 -4.17
N ALA A 141 4.83 7.84 -3.67
CA ALA A 141 5.96 8.53 -3.06
C ALA A 141 6.55 7.75 -1.89
N THR A 142 5.70 7.10 -1.07
CA THR A 142 6.13 6.19 -0.01
C THR A 142 6.97 5.04 -0.54
N GLN A 143 6.56 4.41 -1.64
CA GLN A 143 7.30 3.30 -2.25
C GLN A 143 8.67 3.75 -2.79
N ILE A 144 8.69 4.89 -3.48
CA ILE A 144 9.92 5.47 -4.03
C ILE A 144 10.89 5.83 -2.90
N LEU A 145 10.40 6.48 -1.84
CA LEU A 145 11.22 6.84 -0.68
C LEU A 145 11.75 5.60 0.03
N ALA A 146 10.92 4.59 0.27
CA ALA A 146 11.32 3.33 0.89
C ALA A 146 12.43 2.64 0.11
N MET A 147 12.27 2.54 -1.21
CA MET A 147 13.27 1.92 -2.08
C MET A 147 14.58 2.70 -2.09
N ALA A 148 14.51 4.03 -2.11
CA ALA A 148 15.69 4.89 -2.13
C ALA A 148 16.45 4.88 -0.79
N VAL A 149 15.74 4.88 0.35
CA VAL A 149 16.36 4.79 1.69
C VAL A 149 17.12 3.48 1.84
N VAL A 150 16.47 2.35 1.50
CA VAL A 150 17.11 1.04 1.58
C VAL A 150 18.28 0.91 0.62
N LEU A 151 18.13 1.37 -0.62
CA LEU A 151 19.21 1.35 -1.60
C LEU A 151 20.41 2.18 -1.13
N LYS A 152 20.16 3.39 -0.60
CA LYS A 152 21.18 4.25 -0.06
C LYS A 152 21.93 3.57 1.10
N ASP A 153 21.19 2.97 2.04
CA ASP A 153 21.78 2.34 3.21
C ASP A 153 22.68 1.15 2.84
N ILE A 154 22.30 0.34 1.84
CA ILE A 154 23.14 -0.73 1.31
C ILE A 154 24.36 -0.19 0.56
N LEU A 155 24.21 0.88 -0.24
CA LEU A 155 25.27 1.40 -1.09
C LEU A 155 26.34 2.20 -0.32
N ILE A 156 25.93 2.91 0.73
CA ILE A 156 26.87 3.68 1.59
C ILE A 156 27.95 2.78 2.21
N GLU A 157 27.61 1.54 2.52
CA GLU A 157 28.53 0.54 3.06
C GLU A 157 29.56 0.04 2.01
N THR A 158 29.46 0.48 0.75
CA THR A 158 30.41 0.11 -0.30
C THR A 158 31.46 1.20 -0.48
N GLU A 159 32.72 0.83 -0.63
CA GLU A 159 33.83 1.77 -0.85
C GLU A 159 33.61 2.67 -2.07
N PHE A 160 32.95 2.15 -3.10
CA PHE A 160 32.75 2.84 -4.38
C PHE A 160 31.61 3.87 -4.35
N MET A 161 30.58 3.72 -3.47
CA MET A 161 29.38 4.57 -3.42
C MET A 161 29.11 5.17 -2.04
N SER A 162 30.14 5.30 -1.19
CA SER A 162 30.02 5.81 0.18
C SER A 162 29.42 7.22 0.29
N SER A 163 29.46 8.02 -0.78
CA SER A 163 28.92 9.39 -0.84
C SER A 163 27.65 9.52 -1.68
N ILE A 164 26.96 8.41 -1.99
CA ILE A 164 25.74 8.48 -2.81
C ILE A 164 24.64 9.29 -2.12
N SER A 165 24.00 10.19 -2.87
CA SER A 165 22.92 11.00 -2.36
C SER A 165 21.57 10.26 -2.41
N LEU A 166 20.59 10.71 -1.59
CA LEU A 166 19.23 10.16 -1.61
C LEU A 166 18.56 10.37 -2.97
N GLU A 167 18.80 11.54 -3.59
CA GLU A 167 18.26 11.88 -4.90
C GLU A 167 18.77 10.93 -5.99
N ALA A 168 20.04 10.54 -5.94
CA ALA A 168 20.60 9.54 -6.86
C ALA A 168 19.93 8.17 -6.66
N CYS A 169 19.70 7.76 -5.41
CA CYS A 169 18.99 6.52 -5.10
C CYS A 169 17.51 6.56 -5.56
N VAL A 170 16.84 7.71 -5.43
CA VAL A 170 15.49 7.92 -5.97
C VAL A 170 15.50 7.78 -7.50
N LEU A 171 16.49 8.38 -8.19
CA LEU A 171 16.57 8.29 -9.65
C LEU A 171 16.80 6.85 -10.13
N ILE A 172 17.69 6.10 -9.48
CA ILE A 172 17.94 4.69 -9.79
C ILE A 172 16.67 3.87 -9.58
N SER A 173 16.04 4.03 -8.42
CA SER A 173 14.80 3.33 -8.04
C SER A 173 13.67 3.60 -9.02
N CYS A 174 13.44 4.86 -9.38
CA CYS A 174 12.42 5.27 -10.35
C CYS A 174 12.71 4.71 -11.74
N SER A 175 13.98 4.66 -12.16
CA SER A 175 14.33 4.13 -13.50
C SER A 175 13.98 2.65 -13.63
N ILE A 176 14.24 1.86 -12.59
CA ILE A 176 13.91 0.44 -12.57
C ILE A 176 12.39 0.25 -12.51
N LEU A 177 11.70 0.99 -11.64
CA LEU A 177 10.26 0.94 -11.48
C LEU A 177 9.54 1.30 -12.78
N VAL A 178 9.92 2.40 -13.43
CA VAL A 178 9.33 2.84 -14.70
C VAL A 178 9.55 1.81 -15.79
N PHE A 179 10.77 1.27 -15.92
CA PHE A 179 11.05 0.26 -16.95
C PHE A 179 10.13 -0.95 -16.78
N TYR A 180 10.02 -1.48 -15.58
CA TYR A 180 9.20 -2.65 -15.28
C TYR A 180 7.70 -2.38 -15.52
N SER A 181 7.16 -1.27 -15.00
CA SER A 181 5.73 -0.95 -15.09
C SER A 181 5.30 -0.59 -16.51
N VAL A 182 6.13 0.14 -17.26
CA VAL A 182 5.85 0.51 -18.65
C VAL A 182 5.84 -0.70 -19.59
N THR A 183 6.66 -1.71 -19.29
CA THR A 183 6.76 -2.92 -20.13
C THR A 183 5.72 -3.97 -19.77
N GLY A 184 5.40 -4.13 -18.49
CA GLY A 184 4.70 -5.30 -17.95
C GLY A 184 3.17 -5.19 -17.85
N GLY A 185 2.64 -4.03 -17.48
CA GLY A 185 1.22 -3.90 -17.13
C GLY A 185 0.78 -4.82 -15.98
N ILE A 186 -0.55 -4.90 -15.74
CA ILE A 186 -1.12 -5.66 -14.62
C ILE A 186 -0.88 -7.18 -14.71
N VAL A 187 -0.72 -7.73 -15.92
CA VAL A 187 -0.48 -9.17 -16.11
C VAL A 187 0.87 -9.57 -15.51
N ALA A 188 1.93 -8.77 -15.79
CA ALA A 188 3.24 -9.02 -15.19
C ALA A 188 3.19 -8.85 -13.67
N SER A 189 2.56 -7.77 -13.21
CA SER A 189 2.39 -7.46 -11.80
C SER A 189 1.80 -8.63 -11.03
N VAL A 190 0.64 -9.12 -11.41
CA VAL A 190 -0.12 -10.13 -10.68
C VAL A 190 0.61 -11.51 -10.63
N TYR A 191 1.29 -11.90 -11.69
CA TYR A 191 2.05 -13.16 -11.70
C TYR A 191 3.38 -13.06 -10.95
N SER A 192 4.05 -11.91 -10.99
CA SER A 192 5.22 -11.69 -10.13
C SER A 192 4.84 -11.62 -8.65
N ASP A 193 3.68 -11.06 -8.31
CA ASP A 193 3.14 -10.97 -6.96
C ASP A 193 3.07 -12.33 -6.25
N LEU A 194 2.76 -13.41 -6.98
CA LEU A 194 2.72 -14.76 -6.42
C LEU A 194 4.09 -15.20 -5.90
N ILE A 195 5.14 -15.01 -6.70
CA ILE A 195 6.51 -15.38 -6.31
C ILE A 195 7.00 -14.45 -5.20
N GLN A 196 6.79 -13.16 -5.36
CA GLN A 196 7.20 -12.13 -4.41
C GLN A 196 6.57 -12.34 -3.04
N GLY A 197 5.25 -12.59 -2.99
CA GLY A 197 4.55 -12.89 -1.75
C GLY A 197 5.06 -14.15 -1.05
N GLY A 198 5.41 -15.19 -1.81
CA GLY A 198 6.04 -16.38 -1.25
C GLY A 198 7.41 -16.09 -0.61
N VAL A 199 8.25 -15.32 -1.30
CA VAL A 199 9.55 -14.86 -0.77
C VAL A 199 9.38 -14.02 0.49
N MET A 200 8.39 -13.11 0.51
CA MET A 200 8.09 -12.26 1.67
C MET A 200 7.74 -13.07 2.92
N VAL A 201 6.89 -14.09 2.81
CA VAL A 201 6.51 -14.95 3.96
C VAL A 201 7.72 -15.70 4.50
N ILE A 202 8.54 -16.28 3.62
CA ILE A 202 9.76 -16.98 4.01
C ILE A 202 10.75 -16.00 4.66
N ALA A 203 10.99 -14.86 4.04
CA ALA A 203 11.88 -13.82 4.55
C ALA A 203 11.45 -13.32 5.93
N ALA A 204 10.16 -12.99 6.11
CA ALA A 204 9.62 -12.54 7.41
C ALA A 204 9.81 -13.59 8.51
N THR A 205 9.57 -14.86 8.20
CA THR A 205 9.77 -15.96 9.16
C THR A 205 11.23 -16.10 9.56
N LEU A 206 12.14 -16.12 8.60
CA LEU A 206 13.57 -16.26 8.85
C LEU A 206 14.15 -15.06 9.62
N VAL A 207 13.71 -13.86 9.31
CA VAL A 207 14.09 -12.66 10.04
C VAL A 207 13.60 -12.70 11.48
N PHE A 208 12.36 -13.12 11.71
CA PHE A 208 11.84 -13.27 13.07
C PHE A 208 12.66 -14.29 13.89
N ILE A 209 13.03 -15.41 13.27
CA ILE A 209 13.93 -16.40 13.88
C ILE A 209 15.29 -15.74 14.21
N THR A 210 15.87 -14.94 13.30
CA THR A 210 17.10 -14.21 13.55
C THR A 210 16.97 -13.26 14.73
N VAL A 211 15.85 -12.52 14.84
CA VAL A 211 15.56 -11.64 15.99
C VAL A 211 15.63 -12.40 17.30
N VAL A 212 14.98 -13.58 17.36
CA VAL A 212 14.98 -14.42 18.59
C VAL A 212 16.39 -14.87 18.94
N TYR A 213 17.22 -15.22 17.96
CA TYR A 213 18.60 -15.68 18.21
C TYR A 213 19.62 -14.55 18.43
N THR A 214 19.25 -13.30 18.18
CA THR A 214 20.14 -12.15 18.44
C THR A 214 20.26 -11.85 19.93
N PHE A 215 19.32 -12.30 20.75
CA PHE A 215 19.29 -12.10 22.21
C PHE A 215 19.39 -13.43 22.93
N ASP A 216 20.18 -13.50 24.01
CA ASP A 216 20.39 -14.74 24.79
C ASP A 216 19.09 -15.35 25.32
N ASN A 217 18.15 -14.51 25.74
CA ASN A 217 16.83 -14.91 26.22
C ASN A 217 15.70 -14.55 25.23
N GLY A 218 16.01 -14.30 23.96
CA GLY A 218 15.04 -14.00 22.90
C GLY A 218 14.12 -12.83 23.24
N PHE A 219 12.82 -12.95 22.96
CA PHE A 219 11.83 -11.91 23.23
C PHE A 219 11.66 -11.54 24.70
N ALA A 220 11.99 -12.43 25.64
CA ALA A 220 11.93 -12.12 27.07
C ALA A 220 12.95 -11.06 27.45
N GLU A 221 14.14 -11.10 26.86
CA GLU A 221 15.19 -10.09 27.06
C GLU A 221 14.79 -8.76 26.42
N ILE A 222 14.32 -8.76 25.16
CA ILE A 222 13.81 -7.58 24.47
C ILE A 222 12.75 -6.87 25.33
N SER A 223 11.76 -7.63 25.78
CA SER A 223 10.65 -7.09 26.58
C SER A 223 11.13 -6.53 27.92
N ARG A 224 12.06 -7.21 28.60
CA ARG A 224 12.62 -6.75 29.86
C ARG A 224 13.42 -5.46 29.67
N THR A 225 14.30 -5.40 28.69
CA THR A 225 15.09 -4.20 28.39
C THR A 225 14.20 -2.99 28.14
N ILE A 226 13.16 -3.15 27.31
CA ILE A 226 12.24 -2.04 27.02
C ILE A 226 11.42 -1.68 28.28
N GLN A 227 10.98 -2.67 29.05
CA GLN A 227 10.22 -2.43 30.28
C GLN A 227 11.04 -1.65 31.32
N GLU A 228 12.34 -1.89 31.42
CA GLU A 228 13.23 -1.21 32.36
C GLU A 228 13.57 0.23 31.95
N HIS A 229 13.73 0.49 30.65
CA HIS A 229 14.22 1.79 30.16
C HIS A 229 13.09 2.68 29.58
N ASP A 230 12.05 2.08 29.01
CA ASP A 230 10.93 2.77 28.38
C ASP A 230 9.63 1.96 28.51
N PRO A 231 9.08 1.85 29.73
CA PRO A 231 7.91 1.01 30.04
C PRO A 231 6.66 1.44 29.25
N GLN A 232 6.56 2.69 28.83
CA GLN A 232 5.44 3.17 28.03
C GLN A 232 5.41 2.51 26.65
N ALA A 233 6.57 2.31 26.03
CA ALA A 233 6.68 1.74 24.68
C ALA A 233 6.20 0.28 24.62
N ILE A 234 6.37 -0.51 25.70
CA ILE A 234 5.94 -1.91 25.76
C ILE A 234 4.49 -2.06 26.27
N GLY A 235 3.91 -0.98 26.77
CA GLY A 235 2.52 -0.96 27.23
C GLY A 235 1.51 -1.20 26.11
N PRO A 236 0.26 -1.56 26.43
CA PRO A 236 -0.74 -1.96 25.43
C PRO A 236 -1.06 -0.87 24.39
N TRP A 237 -0.89 0.38 24.73
CA TRP A 237 -1.13 1.52 23.81
C TRP A 237 0.17 2.17 23.32
N GLY A 238 1.34 1.67 23.73
CA GLY A 238 2.64 2.24 23.38
C GLY A 238 2.75 3.74 23.70
N THR A 239 3.62 4.43 22.98
CA THR A 239 3.87 5.88 23.21
C THR A 239 2.83 6.80 22.54
N LEU A 240 2.04 6.30 21.57
CA LEU A 240 0.99 7.07 20.90
C LEU A 240 -0.25 7.28 21.76
N GLY A 241 -0.51 6.34 22.68
CA GLY A 241 -1.67 6.36 23.57
C GLY A 241 -2.96 5.82 22.92
N MET A 242 -3.98 5.62 23.74
CA MET A 242 -5.23 4.94 23.35
C MET A 242 -5.96 5.65 22.20
N ILE A 243 -6.10 6.97 22.25
CA ILE A 243 -6.87 7.73 21.24
C ILE A 243 -6.20 7.65 19.88
N GLY A 244 -4.87 7.79 19.83
CA GLY A 244 -4.11 7.64 18.58
C GLY A 244 -4.25 6.25 17.98
N CYS A 245 -4.10 5.19 18.79
CA CYS A 245 -4.29 3.80 18.37
C CYS A 245 -5.72 3.53 17.87
N LEU A 246 -6.74 4.05 18.55
CA LEU A 246 -8.12 3.92 18.10
C LEU A 246 -8.41 4.70 16.81
N SER A 247 -7.74 5.83 16.58
CA SER A 247 -7.87 6.55 15.30
C SER A 247 -7.41 5.69 14.12
N TRP A 248 -6.41 4.84 14.32
CA TRP A 248 -5.93 3.91 13.30
C TRP A 248 -6.95 2.84 12.93
N PHE A 249 -7.86 2.45 13.84
CA PHE A 249 -8.98 1.56 13.49
C PHE A 249 -9.83 2.17 12.37
N PHE A 250 -10.09 3.46 12.43
CA PHE A 250 -10.91 4.12 11.41
C PHE A 250 -10.15 4.27 10.09
N VAL A 251 -8.89 4.64 10.11
CA VAL A 251 -8.13 4.84 8.87
C VAL A 251 -7.65 3.53 8.23
N PHE A 252 -7.19 2.56 9.02
CA PHE A 252 -6.69 1.29 8.50
C PHE A 252 -7.73 0.17 8.51
N GLY A 253 -8.57 0.10 9.52
CA GLY A 253 -9.64 -0.88 9.64
C GLY A 253 -10.79 -0.56 8.68
N LEU A 254 -11.59 0.46 8.95
CA LEU A 254 -12.67 0.85 8.03
C LEU A 254 -12.11 1.33 6.69
N GLY A 255 -11.02 2.09 6.72
CA GLY A 255 -10.36 2.62 5.53
C GLY A 255 -9.78 1.55 4.61
N GLY A 256 -9.58 0.32 5.07
CA GLY A 256 -9.22 -0.82 4.24
C GLY A 256 -10.21 -1.06 3.10
N ALA A 257 -11.49 -0.80 3.33
CA ALA A 257 -12.54 -0.90 2.31
C ALA A 257 -12.53 0.25 1.27
N GLY A 258 -11.63 1.21 1.43
CA GLY A 258 -11.39 2.29 0.47
C GLY A 258 -10.12 2.12 -0.36
N GLN A 259 -9.35 1.05 -0.17
CA GLN A 259 -8.04 0.91 -0.81
C GLN A 259 -8.16 0.43 -2.27
N PRO A 260 -7.87 1.29 -3.28
CA PRO A 260 -8.17 0.97 -4.68
C PRO A 260 -7.35 -0.21 -5.20
N HIS A 261 -6.10 -0.43 -4.72
CA HIS A 261 -5.26 -1.56 -5.12
C HIS A 261 -5.82 -2.92 -4.66
N VAL A 262 -6.54 -2.97 -3.53
CA VAL A 262 -7.24 -4.17 -3.05
C VAL A 262 -8.57 -4.34 -3.79
N ILE A 263 -9.34 -3.26 -3.88
CA ILE A 263 -10.67 -3.25 -4.50
C ILE A 263 -10.60 -3.65 -5.98
N THR A 264 -9.62 -3.16 -6.73
CA THR A 264 -9.43 -3.50 -8.14
C THR A 264 -9.15 -5.01 -8.31
N LYS A 265 -8.37 -5.62 -7.41
CA LYS A 265 -8.13 -7.07 -7.43
C LYS A 265 -9.38 -7.89 -7.12
N MET A 266 -10.31 -7.35 -6.33
CA MET A 266 -11.62 -7.96 -6.12
C MET A 266 -12.49 -7.98 -7.40
N MET A 267 -12.16 -7.21 -8.41
CA MET A 267 -12.84 -7.23 -9.71
C MET A 267 -12.26 -8.26 -10.69
N MET A 268 -11.09 -8.86 -10.39
CA MET A 268 -10.28 -9.64 -11.34
C MET A 268 -10.37 -11.15 -11.16
N TYR A 269 -10.78 -11.67 -10.00
CA TYR A 269 -10.79 -13.12 -9.77
C TYR A 269 -11.88 -13.84 -10.59
N LYS A 270 -11.62 -15.10 -10.92
CA LYS A 270 -12.39 -15.87 -11.89
C LYS A 270 -13.84 -16.14 -11.46
N LYS A 271 -14.05 -16.67 -10.27
CA LYS A 271 -15.36 -17.08 -9.77
C LYS A 271 -15.72 -16.32 -8.49
N VAL A 272 -16.96 -15.83 -8.38
CA VAL A 272 -17.46 -15.14 -7.17
C VAL A 272 -17.25 -15.96 -5.90
N SER A 273 -17.38 -17.30 -6.01
CA SER A 273 -17.14 -18.23 -4.90
C SER A 273 -15.69 -18.27 -4.40
N ASP A 274 -14.73 -17.79 -5.18
CA ASP A 274 -13.31 -17.87 -4.84
C ASP A 274 -12.94 -16.90 -3.70
N ALA A 275 -13.73 -15.83 -3.51
CA ALA A 275 -13.51 -14.84 -2.46
C ALA A 275 -13.35 -15.45 -1.05
N LYS A 276 -14.11 -16.52 -0.75
CA LYS A 276 -14.04 -17.22 0.54
C LYS A 276 -12.70 -17.91 0.81
N TYR A 277 -11.91 -18.20 -0.23
CA TYR A 277 -10.57 -18.79 -0.10
C TYR A 277 -9.48 -17.72 -0.19
N ILE A 278 -9.69 -16.68 -1.00
CA ILE A 278 -8.73 -15.60 -1.20
C ILE A 278 -8.45 -14.89 0.14
N LEU A 279 -9.50 -14.54 0.87
CA LEU A 279 -9.37 -13.81 2.13
C LEU A 279 -8.51 -14.51 3.18
N PRO A 280 -8.75 -15.78 3.59
CA PRO A 280 -7.93 -16.44 4.60
C PRO A 280 -6.48 -16.65 4.15
N ILE A 281 -6.23 -16.93 2.87
CA ILE A 281 -4.87 -17.09 2.35
C ILE A 281 -4.11 -15.78 2.44
N SER A 282 -4.71 -14.66 2.03
CA SER A 282 -4.13 -13.32 2.16
C SER A 282 -3.89 -12.96 3.63
N GLY A 283 -4.83 -13.29 4.52
CA GLY A 283 -4.73 -13.04 5.96
C GLY A 283 -3.56 -13.77 6.62
N VAL A 284 -3.31 -15.02 6.23
CA VAL A 284 -2.14 -15.79 6.72
C VAL A 284 -0.84 -15.13 6.28
N GLY A 285 -0.73 -14.71 5.01
CA GLY A 285 0.43 -13.97 4.53
C GLY A 285 0.68 -12.70 5.34
N TYR A 286 -0.37 -11.97 5.65
CA TYR A 286 -0.31 -10.77 6.51
C TYR A 286 0.20 -11.08 7.91
N LEU A 287 -0.30 -12.15 8.54
CA LEU A 287 0.12 -12.54 9.89
C LEU A 287 1.63 -12.81 9.97
N PHE A 288 2.17 -13.53 8.97
CA PHE A 288 3.62 -13.76 8.92
C PHE A 288 4.43 -12.46 8.79
N SER A 289 3.90 -11.50 8.07
CA SER A 289 4.58 -10.21 7.90
C SER A 289 4.61 -9.35 9.16
N ALA A 290 3.63 -9.53 10.07
CA ALA A 290 3.64 -8.89 11.37
C ALA A 290 4.88 -9.29 12.19
N LEU A 291 5.35 -10.52 12.03
CA LEU A 291 6.54 -11.01 12.71
C LEU A 291 7.77 -10.16 12.38
N LEU A 292 7.88 -9.72 11.12
CA LEU A 292 8.98 -8.86 10.69
C LEU A 292 8.86 -7.46 11.32
N TRP A 293 7.68 -6.85 11.28
CA TRP A 293 7.48 -5.51 11.84
C TRP A 293 7.84 -5.44 13.32
N VAL A 294 7.16 -6.30 14.10
CA VAL A 294 7.28 -6.31 15.55
C VAL A 294 8.66 -6.80 15.97
N GLY A 295 9.15 -7.86 15.30
CA GLY A 295 10.45 -8.44 15.60
C GLY A 295 11.58 -7.45 15.45
N ILE A 296 11.77 -6.89 14.27
CA ILE A 296 12.86 -5.95 14.00
C ILE A 296 12.72 -4.67 14.84
N GLY A 297 11.52 -4.09 14.88
CA GLY A 297 11.34 -2.80 15.54
C GLY A 297 11.62 -2.86 17.03
N LEU A 298 11.11 -3.88 17.74
CA LEU A 298 11.40 -4.07 19.16
C LEU A 298 12.85 -4.49 19.42
N ALA A 299 13.44 -5.34 18.57
CA ALA A 299 14.83 -5.74 18.67
C ALA A 299 15.76 -4.53 18.55
N MET A 300 15.59 -3.70 17.51
CA MET A 300 16.41 -2.50 17.32
C MET A 300 16.25 -1.51 18.47
N ARG A 301 15.02 -1.33 18.99
CA ARG A 301 14.81 -0.50 20.17
C ARG A 301 15.56 -1.04 21.40
N ALA A 302 15.50 -2.34 21.65
CA ALA A 302 16.22 -2.97 22.76
C ALA A 302 17.74 -2.85 22.62
N LEU A 303 18.29 -3.08 21.42
CA LEU A 303 19.72 -2.96 21.15
C LEU A 303 20.26 -1.54 21.36
N VAL A 304 19.46 -0.53 21.00
CA VAL A 304 19.80 0.88 21.25
C VAL A 304 19.75 1.19 22.75
N LEU A 305 18.72 0.73 23.45
CA LEU A 305 18.59 0.92 24.91
C LEU A 305 19.69 0.21 25.70
N GLN A 306 20.18 -0.92 25.21
CA GLN A 306 21.35 -1.64 25.79
C GLN A 306 22.68 -0.97 25.45
N GLY A 307 22.71 0.03 24.58
CA GLY A 307 23.95 0.67 24.10
C GLY A 307 24.78 -0.20 23.14
N VAL A 308 24.23 -1.33 22.66
CA VAL A 308 24.88 -2.22 21.67
C VAL A 308 24.87 -1.61 20.28
N GLN A 309 23.77 -0.93 19.95
CA GLN A 309 23.58 -0.22 18.68
C GLN A 309 23.47 1.29 18.93
N PRO A 310 24.14 2.15 18.18
CA PRO A 310 23.93 3.60 18.23
C PRO A 310 22.50 3.97 17.86
N GLU A 311 22.01 5.11 18.35
CA GLU A 311 20.70 5.62 17.99
C GLU A 311 20.61 5.81 16.48
N LEU A 312 19.50 5.36 15.90
CA LEU A 312 19.29 5.44 14.45
C LEU A 312 19.08 6.90 14.02
N SER A 313 19.77 7.32 12.98
CA SER A 313 19.58 8.66 12.39
C SER A 313 18.17 8.87 11.82
N SER A 314 17.50 7.78 11.44
CA SER A 314 16.10 7.75 11.06
C SER A 314 15.47 6.42 11.49
N PRO A 315 14.23 6.41 12.03
CA PRO A 315 13.49 5.18 12.32
C PRO A 315 13.35 4.26 11.10
N ASP A 316 13.27 4.80 9.89
CA ASP A 316 13.14 4.02 8.65
C ASP A 316 14.37 3.14 8.36
N MET A 317 15.50 3.38 9.04
CA MET A 317 16.70 2.54 8.93
C MET A 317 16.64 1.27 9.80
N ALA A 318 15.63 1.10 10.64
CA ALA A 318 15.55 -0.03 11.58
C ALA A 318 15.65 -1.40 10.87
N ALA A 319 14.96 -1.58 9.76
CA ALA A 319 14.97 -2.83 9.01
C ALA A 319 16.33 -3.08 8.32
N SER A 320 16.86 -2.09 7.63
CA SER A 320 18.12 -2.24 6.90
C SER A 320 19.30 -2.43 7.84
N GLN A 321 19.38 -1.65 8.92
CA GLN A 321 20.45 -1.76 9.92
C GLN A 321 20.39 -3.10 10.67
N PHE A 322 19.19 -3.57 11.04
CA PHE A 322 19.08 -4.90 11.65
C PHE A 322 19.58 -6.00 10.72
N LEU A 323 19.16 -5.98 9.46
CA LEU A 323 19.55 -6.98 8.47
C LEU A 323 21.05 -6.93 8.16
N GLN A 324 21.63 -5.73 8.09
CA GLN A 324 23.05 -5.56 7.82
C GLN A 324 23.94 -6.02 8.98
N ASN A 325 23.53 -5.77 10.22
CA ASN A 325 24.40 -6.01 11.37
C ASN A 325 24.19 -7.39 12.03
N TYR A 326 22.95 -7.93 11.99
CA TYR A 326 22.59 -9.12 12.77
C TYR A 326 22.18 -10.33 11.92
N ALA A 327 21.71 -10.14 10.67
CA ALA A 327 21.33 -11.27 9.83
C ALA A 327 22.56 -11.89 9.12
N HIS A 328 22.52 -13.21 8.88
CA HIS A 328 23.53 -13.85 8.04
C HIS A 328 23.53 -13.22 6.62
N PRO A 329 24.68 -12.98 5.97
CA PRO A 329 24.76 -12.24 4.70
C PRO A 329 23.83 -12.75 3.59
N VAL A 330 23.71 -14.07 3.45
CA VAL A 330 22.80 -14.69 2.46
C VAL A 330 21.35 -14.42 2.81
N LEU A 331 20.98 -14.52 4.10
CA LEU A 331 19.63 -14.19 4.56
C LEU A 331 19.32 -12.70 4.32
N ALA A 332 20.25 -11.83 4.70
CA ALA A 332 20.10 -10.40 4.45
C ALA A 332 19.89 -10.11 2.95
N GLY A 333 20.69 -10.73 2.08
CA GLY A 333 20.54 -10.59 0.62
C GLY A 333 19.16 -11.03 0.11
N VAL A 334 18.67 -12.19 0.54
CA VAL A 334 17.33 -12.69 0.17
C VAL A 334 16.24 -11.76 0.69
N VAL A 335 16.36 -11.28 1.94
CA VAL A 335 15.36 -10.39 2.55
C VAL A 335 15.35 -9.02 1.87
N PHE A 336 16.51 -8.45 1.56
CA PHE A 336 16.60 -7.20 0.80
C PHE A 336 15.99 -7.35 -0.61
N ALA A 337 16.27 -8.44 -1.31
CA ALA A 337 15.62 -8.74 -2.59
C ALA A 337 14.10 -8.84 -2.44
N GLY A 338 13.62 -9.53 -1.40
CA GLY A 338 12.19 -9.62 -1.05
C GLY A 338 11.56 -8.27 -0.70
N LEU A 339 12.31 -7.39 -0.04
CA LEU A 339 11.90 -6.03 0.30
C LEU A 339 11.72 -5.17 -0.96
N PHE A 340 12.70 -5.19 -1.88
CA PHE A 340 12.55 -4.53 -3.17
C PHE A 340 11.38 -5.11 -3.97
N ALA A 341 11.17 -6.43 -3.90
CA ALA A 341 10.03 -7.09 -4.52
C ALA A 341 8.68 -6.55 -4.00
N ALA A 342 8.54 -6.43 -2.69
CA ALA A 342 7.35 -5.88 -2.04
C ALA A 342 7.05 -4.43 -2.45
N ILE A 343 8.10 -3.60 -2.44
CA ILE A 343 7.99 -2.19 -2.83
C ILE A 343 7.56 -2.07 -4.29
N MET A 344 8.20 -2.82 -5.19
CA MET A 344 7.94 -2.75 -6.63
C MET A 344 6.55 -3.28 -6.99
N SER A 345 6.09 -4.37 -6.38
CA SER A 345 4.74 -4.92 -6.56
C SER A 345 3.66 -3.88 -6.24
N THR A 346 3.81 -3.23 -5.11
CA THR A 346 2.86 -2.18 -4.68
C THR A 346 2.93 -0.96 -5.58
N ALA A 347 4.13 -0.49 -5.90
CA ALA A 347 4.32 0.67 -6.77
C ALA A 347 3.69 0.46 -8.15
N ASP A 348 3.87 -0.73 -8.72
CA ASP A 348 3.29 -1.09 -10.02
C ASP A 348 1.76 -1.15 -9.97
N ALA A 349 1.18 -1.71 -8.91
CA ALA A 349 -0.27 -1.71 -8.72
C ALA A 349 -0.84 -0.26 -8.68
N PHE A 350 -0.19 0.65 -7.97
CA PHE A 350 -0.60 2.06 -7.92
C PHE A 350 -0.38 2.80 -9.22
N LEU A 351 0.72 2.54 -9.92
CA LEU A 351 0.98 3.11 -11.26
C LEU A 351 -0.11 2.68 -12.25
N ASN A 352 -0.49 1.42 -12.26
CA ASN A 352 -1.57 0.92 -13.12
C ASN A 352 -2.91 1.61 -12.83
N ILE A 353 -3.29 1.71 -11.54
CA ILE A 353 -4.55 2.35 -11.12
C ILE A 353 -4.54 3.84 -11.42
N GLY A 354 -3.46 4.54 -11.11
CA GLY A 354 -3.30 5.97 -11.41
C GLY A 354 -3.30 6.24 -12.90
N THR A 355 -2.64 5.40 -13.69
CA THR A 355 -2.64 5.50 -15.15
C THR A 355 -4.02 5.27 -15.73
N ALA A 356 -4.79 4.27 -15.23
CA ALA A 356 -6.17 4.05 -15.64
C ALA A 356 -7.06 5.27 -15.34
N ALA A 357 -6.89 5.87 -14.15
CA ALA A 357 -7.64 7.06 -13.77
C ALA A 357 -7.40 8.24 -14.75
N VAL A 358 -6.14 8.48 -15.13
CA VAL A 358 -5.77 9.57 -16.05
C VAL A 358 -6.17 9.27 -17.50
N MET A 359 -5.95 8.03 -17.97
CA MET A 359 -6.03 7.70 -19.40
C MET A 359 -7.39 7.14 -19.82
N HIS A 360 -8.14 6.56 -18.91
CA HIS A 360 -9.45 5.98 -19.15
C HIS A 360 -10.57 6.78 -18.47
N ASP A 361 -10.49 6.95 -17.14
CA ASP A 361 -11.62 7.44 -16.36
C ASP A 361 -11.89 8.93 -16.58
N ILE A 362 -10.87 9.78 -16.53
CA ILE A 362 -11.04 11.23 -16.73
C ILE A 362 -11.52 11.54 -18.17
N PRO A 363 -10.88 11.02 -19.23
CA PRO A 363 -11.36 11.26 -20.59
C PRO A 363 -12.79 10.80 -20.81
N LYS A 364 -13.14 9.61 -20.33
CA LYS A 364 -14.49 9.06 -20.43
C LYS A 364 -15.52 9.92 -19.69
N ALA A 365 -15.18 10.43 -18.49
CA ALA A 365 -16.04 11.30 -17.73
C ALA A 365 -16.36 12.63 -18.42
N ILE A 366 -15.45 13.13 -19.28
CA ILE A 366 -15.65 14.37 -20.06
C ILE A 366 -16.06 14.09 -21.52
N GLY A 367 -16.45 12.85 -21.83
CA GLY A 367 -16.93 12.46 -23.15
C GLY A 367 -15.85 12.45 -24.25
N LYS A 368 -14.57 12.27 -23.89
CA LYS A 368 -13.45 12.21 -24.83
C LYS A 368 -12.90 10.79 -24.93
N THR A 369 -12.42 10.44 -26.12
CA THR A 369 -11.66 9.22 -26.39
C THR A 369 -10.21 9.56 -26.71
N ILE A 370 -9.27 8.76 -26.22
CA ILE A 370 -7.85 8.95 -26.48
C ILE A 370 -7.40 7.99 -27.58
N ASN A 371 -6.85 8.54 -28.65
CA ASN A 371 -6.18 7.74 -29.68
C ASN A 371 -4.83 7.22 -29.16
N LYS A 372 -4.45 5.98 -29.50
CA LYS A 372 -3.20 5.34 -29.05
C LYS A 372 -3.11 5.25 -27.51
N GLU A 373 -4.19 4.85 -26.86
CA GLU A 373 -4.35 4.80 -25.40
C GLU A 373 -3.17 4.10 -24.71
N LEU A 374 -2.70 2.97 -25.23
CA LEU A 374 -1.57 2.23 -24.66
C LEU A 374 -0.25 3.03 -24.66
N LEU A 375 0.01 3.83 -25.72
CA LEU A 375 1.20 4.69 -25.76
C LEU A 375 1.13 5.77 -24.68
N TRP A 376 -0.01 6.44 -24.62
CA TRP A 376 -0.23 7.49 -23.62
C TRP A 376 -0.28 6.95 -22.19
N ALA A 377 -0.80 5.74 -21.98
CA ALA A 377 -0.72 5.07 -20.68
C ALA A 377 0.74 4.93 -20.22
N ARG A 378 1.63 4.50 -21.07
CA ARG A 378 3.08 4.41 -20.78
C ARG A 378 3.70 5.76 -20.45
N VAL A 379 3.38 6.81 -21.19
CA VAL A 379 3.84 8.18 -20.91
C VAL A 379 3.31 8.67 -19.56
N THR A 380 2.03 8.43 -19.30
CA THR A 380 1.40 8.81 -18.02
C THR A 380 2.03 8.10 -16.82
N THR A 381 2.38 6.81 -16.97
CA THR A 381 3.11 6.06 -15.94
C THR A 381 4.43 6.75 -15.57
N VAL A 382 5.20 7.19 -16.57
CA VAL A 382 6.44 7.95 -16.33
C VAL A 382 6.16 9.26 -15.60
N LEU A 383 5.16 10.03 -16.06
CA LEU A 383 4.82 11.32 -15.45
C LEU A 383 4.36 11.18 -13.99
N ILE A 384 3.49 10.20 -13.69
CA ILE A 384 3.06 9.92 -12.31
C ILE A 384 4.26 9.56 -11.44
N THR A 385 5.20 8.76 -11.95
CA THR A 385 6.42 8.40 -11.20
C THR A 385 7.27 9.63 -10.90
N ILE A 386 7.48 10.51 -11.87
CA ILE A 386 8.27 11.75 -11.67
C ILE A 386 7.61 12.64 -10.61
N VAL A 387 6.31 12.88 -10.71
CA VAL A 387 5.59 13.72 -9.74
C VAL A 387 5.65 13.10 -8.33
N SER A 388 5.48 11.79 -8.22
CA SER A 388 5.59 11.09 -6.94
C SER A 388 7.01 11.12 -6.37
N ALA A 389 8.04 11.03 -7.22
CA ALA A 389 9.44 11.14 -6.81
C ALA A 389 9.76 12.53 -6.24
N VAL A 390 9.30 13.58 -6.90
CA VAL A 390 9.40 14.96 -6.40
C VAL A 390 8.70 15.09 -5.05
N PHE A 391 7.47 14.58 -4.93
CA PHE A 391 6.74 14.61 -3.68
C PHE A 391 7.47 13.83 -2.56
N ALA A 392 8.05 12.67 -2.86
CA ALA A 392 8.84 11.88 -1.93
C ALA A 392 10.04 12.65 -1.36
N LEU A 393 10.78 13.36 -2.22
CA LEU A 393 11.97 14.12 -1.82
C LEU A 393 11.64 15.36 -0.98
N TYR A 394 10.51 16.03 -1.27
CA TYR A 394 10.16 17.30 -0.63
C TYR A 394 9.20 17.18 0.55
N SER A 395 8.59 16.01 0.80
CA SER A 395 7.65 15.82 1.92
C SER A 395 8.33 15.95 3.29
N GLY A 396 9.56 15.48 3.41
CA GLY A 396 10.30 15.44 4.68
C GLY A 396 9.69 14.48 5.72
N ASP A 397 8.75 13.63 5.32
CA ASP A 397 8.09 12.66 6.21
C ASP A 397 8.83 11.32 6.24
N LEU A 398 8.66 10.57 7.32
CA LEU A 398 9.03 9.15 7.38
C LEU A 398 8.16 8.33 6.40
N VAL A 399 8.71 7.24 5.89
CA VAL A 399 8.03 6.32 4.95
C VAL A 399 6.65 5.93 5.45
N ALA A 400 6.52 5.55 6.71
CA ALA A 400 5.23 5.15 7.27
C ALA A 400 4.21 6.30 7.38
N ILE A 401 4.66 7.52 7.72
CA ILE A 401 3.76 8.68 7.83
C ILE A 401 3.25 9.11 6.46
N LEU A 402 4.12 9.08 5.46
CA LEU A 402 3.74 9.35 4.08
C LEU A 402 2.75 8.31 3.53
N GLY A 403 2.99 7.03 3.87
CA GLY A 403 2.08 5.93 3.53
C GLY A 403 0.71 6.05 4.20
N ALA A 404 0.68 6.43 5.48
CA ALA A 404 -0.57 6.67 6.21
C ALA A 404 -1.38 7.82 5.59
N PHE A 405 -0.71 8.90 5.13
CA PHE A 405 -1.38 9.98 4.40
C PHE A 405 -2.03 9.50 3.09
N GLY A 406 -1.31 8.74 2.27
CA GLY A 406 -1.87 8.17 1.04
C GLY A 406 -3.05 7.22 1.34
N TRP A 407 -2.89 6.33 2.33
CA TRP A 407 -3.95 5.43 2.77
C TRP A 407 -5.18 6.17 3.28
N GLY A 408 -4.99 7.21 4.10
CA GLY A 408 -6.07 8.05 4.65
C GLY A 408 -6.81 8.83 3.56
N THR A 409 -6.10 9.29 2.52
CA THR A 409 -6.71 9.95 1.35
C THR A 409 -7.69 9.02 0.65
N PHE A 410 -7.29 7.78 0.38
CA PHE A 410 -8.18 6.77 -0.20
C PHE A 410 -9.35 6.43 0.73
N ALA A 411 -9.05 6.17 2.01
CA ALA A 411 -10.07 5.82 2.99
C ALA A 411 -11.16 6.88 3.06
N ALA A 412 -10.80 8.13 3.23
CA ALA A 412 -11.75 9.23 3.41
C ALA A 412 -12.60 9.51 2.16
N ALA A 413 -12.05 9.33 0.96
CA ALA A 413 -12.78 9.58 -0.29
C ALA A 413 -13.61 8.36 -0.75
N ILE A 414 -13.08 7.15 -0.60
CA ILE A 414 -13.65 5.95 -1.24
C ILE A 414 -14.56 5.15 -0.31
N VAL A 415 -14.30 5.11 1.01
CA VAL A 415 -15.16 4.34 1.94
C VAL A 415 -16.61 4.79 1.90
N PRO A 416 -16.96 6.08 2.01
CA PRO A 416 -18.37 6.50 1.92
C PRO A 416 -18.98 6.13 0.58
N THR A 417 -18.29 6.38 -0.52
CA THR A 417 -18.82 6.23 -1.87
C THR A 417 -18.92 4.77 -2.33
N VAL A 418 -17.99 3.92 -1.92
CA VAL A 418 -17.91 2.53 -2.35
C VAL A 418 -18.40 1.59 -1.24
N ALA A 419 -17.74 1.58 -0.08
CA ALA A 419 -18.09 0.61 0.96
C ALA A 419 -19.51 0.84 1.51
N ILE A 420 -19.89 2.08 1.79
CA ILE A 420 -21.26 2.39 2.22
C ILE A 420 -22.20 2.47 1.02
N GLY A 421 -21.81 3.18 -0.04
CA GLY A 421 -22.68 3.46 -1.18
C GLY A 421 -23.15 2.22 -1.95
N PHE A 422 -22.37 1.13 -1.97
CA PHE A 422 -22.76 -0.14 -2.62
C PHE A 422 -23.58 -1.06 -1.71
N ASN A 423 -23.67 -0.72 -0.44
CA ASN A 423 -24.46 -1.45 0.55
C ASN A 423 -25.70 -0.66 1.04
N TRP A 424 -25.87 0.58 0.58
CA TRP A 424 -26.96 1.46 1.02
C TRP A 424 -27.67 2.11 -0.15
N LYS A 425 -28.90 1.64 -0.47
CA LYS A 425 -29.66 2.07 -1.63
C LYS A 425 -30.05 3.55 -1.62
N ARG A 426 -30.19 4.17 -0.43
CA ARG A 426 -30.51 5.59 -0.31
C ARG A 426 -29.37 6.52 -0.72
N ALA A 427 -28.13 6.02 -0.73
CA ALA A 427 -26.98 6.78 -1.17
C ALA A 427 -27.14 7.26 -2.62
N ASN A 428 -26.84 8.52 -2.88
CA ASN A 428 -26.97 9.16 -4.17
C ASN A 428 -25.67 9.84 -4.62
N TRP A 429 -25.62 10.22 -5.90
CA TRP A 429 -24.44 10.81 -6.51
C TRP A 429 -24.03 12.15 -5.88
N MET A 430 -24.98 12.97 -5.38
CA MET A 430 -24.68 14.26 -4.73
C MET A 430 -23.92 14.04 -3.43
N ALA A 431 -24.37 13.08 -2.63
CA ALA A 431 -23.70 12.69 -1.39
C ALA A 431 -22.30 12.14 -1.65
N ALA A 432 -22.16 11.27 -2.68
CA ALA A 432 -20.88 10.71 -3.08
C ALA A 432 -19.88 11.81 -3.50
N ASN A 433 -20.30 12.72 -4.37
CA ASN A 433 -19.46 13.84 -4.83
C ASN A 433 -19.06 14.78 -3.68
N ALA A 434 -20.02 15.15 -2.82
CA ALA A 434 -19.74 16.01 -1.68
C ALA A 434 -18.76 15.37 -0.69
N ALA A 435 -18.93 14.07 -0.40
CA ALA A 435 -18.01 13.34 0.48
C ALA A 435 -16.57 13.32 -0.08
N ILE A 436 -16.41 13.03 -1.38
CA ILE A 436 -15.09 13.04 -2.02
C ILE A 436 -14.45 14.44 -1.94
N ILE A 437 -15.18 15.49 -2.33
CA ILE A 437 -14.65 16.86 -2.31
C ILE A 437 -14.25 17.28 -0.89
N THR A 438 -15.13 17.03 0.09
CA THR A 438 -14.88 17.39 1.49
C THR A 438 -13.65 16.65 2.03
N SER A 439 -13.57 15.34 1.80
CA SER A 439 -12.45 14.53 2.29
C SER A 439 -11.11 14.97 1.72
N LEU A 440 -11.03 15.20 0.41
CA LEU A 440 -9.81 15.66 -0.24
C LEU A 440 -9.42 17.05 0.25
N SER A 441 -10.38 17.97 0.35
CA SER A 441 -10.13 19.33 0.84
C SER A 441 -9.55 19.33 2.25
N ILE A 442 -10.14 18.59 3.18
CA ILE A 442 -9.67 18.51 4.58
C ILE A 442 -8.32 17.83 4.67
N ASN A 443 -8.17 16.68 4.03
CA ASN A 443 -6.95 15.87 4.13
C ASN A 443 -5.73 16.63 3.60
N PHE A 444 -5.86 17.27 2.42
CA PHE A 444 -4.78 18.05 1.84
C PHE A 444 -4.55 19.35 2.59
N TRP A 445 -5.59 20.04 3.05
CA TRP A 445 -5.46 21.26 3.87
C TRP A 445 -4.63 20.99 5.13
N LEU A 446 -5.02 19.99 5.91
CA LEU A 446 -4.32 19.64 7.15
C LEU A 446 -2.86 19.23 6.89
N LYS A 447 -2.61 18.49 5.80
CA LYS A 447 -1.26 18.05 5.42
C LYS A 447 -0.38 19.21 4.94
N VAL A 448 -0.87 20.05 4.03
CA VAL A 448 -0.11 21.18 3.46
C VAL A 448 0.27 22.19 4.53
N PHE A 449 -0.67 22.52 5.42
CA PHE A 449 -0.42 23.46 6.51
C PHE A 449 0.23 22.81 7.74
N LYS A 450 0.57 21.53 7.67
CA LYS A 450 1.19 20.75 8.77
C LYS A 450 0.43 20.87 10.09
N ILE A 451 -0.90 20.86 10.03
CA ILE A 451 -1.76 20.98 11.21
C ILE A 451 -1.85 19.60 11.89
N GLY A 452 -1.21 19.48 13.05
CA GLY A 452 -1.34 18.28 13.89
C GLY A 452 -2.67 18.28 14.63
N LEU A 453 -3.33 17.12 14.68
CA LEU A 453 -4.54 16.95 15.45
C LEU A 453 -4.21 16.53 16.91
N PRO A 454 -5.04 16.93 17.89
CA PRO A 454 -4.78 16.62 19.29
C PRO A 454 -4.83 15.10 19.53
N TYR A 455 -4.20 14.66 20.61
CA TYR A 455 -4.19 13.26 21.08
C TYR A 455 -3.67 12.22 20.07
N GLY A 456 -2.89 12.62 19.05
CA GLY A 456 -2.37 11.72 18.03
C GLY A 456 -3.41 11.19 17.05
N ILE A 457 -4.55 11.87 16.91
CA ILE A 457 -5.58 11.50 15.93
C ILE A 457 -4.99 11.60 14.51
N ASP A 458 -5.17 10.54 13.73
CA ASP A 458 -4.73 10.50 12.34
C ASP A 458 -5.58 11.43 11.45
N ILE A 459 -4.92 12.17 10.54
CA ILE A 459 -5.58 13.12 9.61
C ILE A 459 -6.59 12.39 8.71
N GLY A 460 -6.23 11.19 8.24
CA GLY A 460 -7.11 10.37 7.40
C GLY A 460 -8.36 9.89 8.15
N ALA A 461 -8.21 9.52 9.46
CA ALA A 461 -9.34 9.17 10.29
C ALA A 461 -10.30 10.35 10.49
N PHE A 462 -9.77 11.53 10.79
CA PHE A 462 -10.58 12.74 10.93
C PHE A 462 -11.30 13.08 9.62
N SER A 463 -10.59 13.06 8.49
CA SER A 463 -11.15 13.32 7.16
C SER A 463 -12.24 12.29 6.81
N LEU A 464 -12.06 11.00 7.19
CA LEU A 464 -13.06 9.95 6.99
C LEU A 464 -14.33 10.23 7.80
N PHE A 465 -14.21 10.62 9.06
CA PHE A 465 -15.39 10.96 9.87
C PHE A 465 -16.20 12.09 9.29
N ILE A 466 -15.55 13.18 8.88
CA ILE A 466 -16.25 14.32 8.28
C ILE A 466 -16.89 13.93 6.94
N SER A 467 -16.18 13.17 6.13
CA SER A 467 -16.70 12.71 4.83
C SER A 467 -17.89 11.76 4.99
N LEU A 468 -17.87 10.85 5.96
CA LEU A 468 -19.00 9.98 6.30
C LEU A 468 -20.21 10.80 6.79
N PHE A 469 -19.98 11.76 7.66
CA PHE A 469 -21.02 12.65 8.14
C PHE A 469 -21.70 13.42 6.99
N VAL A 470 -20.89 14.02 6.09
CA VAL A 470 -21.38 14.72 4.90
C VAL A 470 -22.15 13.77 3.99
N PHE A 471 -21.61 12.57 3.73
CA PHE A 471 -22.23 11.56 2.89
C PHE A 471 -23.62 11.15 3.42
N ILE A 472 -23.72 10.84 4.70
CA ILE A 472 -24.97 10.41 5.34
C ILE A 472 -25.98 11.57 5.34
N THR A 473 -25.55 12.76 5.76
CA THR A 473 -26.41 13.93 5.85
C THR A 473 -27.01 14.30 4.49
N ILE A 474 -26.18 14.41 3.46
CA ILE A 474 -26.66 14.75 2.10
C ILE A 474 -27.54 13.64 1.54
N SER A 475 -27.24 12.37 1.80
CA SER A 475 -28.09 11.26 1.37
C SER A 475 -29.52 11.33 2.00
N PHE A 476 -29.65 11.84 3.22
CA PHE A 476 -30.95 12.04 3.85
C PHE A 476 -31.66 13.32 3.38
N MET A 477 -30.90 14.38 3.07
CA MET A 477 -31.47 15.68 2.67
C MET A 477 -31.89 15.74 1.19
N THR A 478 -31.40 14.80 0.37
CA THR A 478 -31.66 14.77 -1.07
C THR A 478 -32.48 13.55 -1.46
N SER A 479 -33.11 13.59 -2.65
CA SER A 479 -33.84 12.44 -3.19
C SER A 479 -32.91 11.29 -3.52
N SER A 480 -33.35 10.05 -3.32
CA SER A 480 -32.62 8.87 -3.76
C SER A 480 -32.58 8.80 -5.30
N ASP A 481 -31.45 8.36 -5.84
CA ASP A 481 -31.33 8.11 -7.28
C ASP A 481 -32.18 6.90 -7.70
N LYS A 482 -32.66 6.90 -8.95
CA LYS A 482 -33.16 5.69 -9.56
C LYS A 482 -32.00 4.77 -9.89
N ILE A 483 -31.88 3.68 -9.15
CA ILE A 483 -30.84 2.68 -9.38
C ILE A 483 -31.25 1.81 -10.57
N ASN A 484 -30.29 1.47 -11.43
CA ASN A 484 -30.51 0.50 -12.49
C ASN A 484 -30.93 -0.83 -11.85
N PRO A 485 -32.02 -1.51 -12.32
CA PRO A 485 -32.51 -2.75 -11.72
C PRO A 485 -31.46 -3.85 -11.60
N ASP A 486 -30.56 -3.99 -12.57
CA ASP A 486 -29.49 -4.99 -12.53
C ASP A 486 -28.45 -4.66 -11.45
N VAL A 487 -28.13 -3.37 -11.28
CA VAL A 487 -27.25 -2.90 -10.19
C VAL A 487 -27.92 -3.10 -8.84
N GLU A 488 -29.22 -2.81 -8.74
CA GLU A 488 -29.98 -3.02 -7.52
C GLU A 488 -30.03 -4.48 -7.11
N ALA A 489 -30.23 -5.40 -8.06
CA ALA A 489 -30.20 -6.84 -7.83
C ALA A 489 -28.84 -7.32 -7.27
N VAL A 490 -27.73 -6.73 -7.73
CA VAL A 490 -26.40 -7.02 -7.18
C VAL A 490 -26.22 -6.45 -5.77
N MET A 491 -26.81 -5.30 -5.48
CA MET A 491 -26.75 -4.71 -4.13
C MET A 491 -27.54 -5.53 -3.08
N ASP A 492 -28.55 -6.27 -3.48
CA ASP A 492 -29.39 -7.12 -2.60
C ASP A 492 -28.71 -8.45 -2.22
N LEU A 493 -27.55 -8.76 -2.80
CA LEU A 493 -26.75 -9.96 -2.51
C LEU A 493 -25.84 -9.77 -1.30
#